data_0d36642b53123927cd7c7d9f323ea306
#
_entry.id   0d36642b53123927cd7c7d9f323ea306
#
_cell.length_a   1.000
_cell.length_b   1.000
_cell.length_c   1.000
_cell.angle_alpha   90.00
_cell.angle_beta   90.00
_cell.angle_gamma   90.00
#
_symmetry.space_group_name_H-M   'P 1'
#
loop_
_entity.id
_entity.type
_entity.pdbx_description
1 polymer ?
#
loop_
_entity_poly.entity_id
_entity_poly.type
_entity_poly.pdbx_seq_one_letter_code
_entity_poly.pdbx_strand_id
1 'polypeptide(L)'
;MNRKRGEATMLALAAGEAVTDRYALEVLSHAGIPFRLATPQTLHPDRTPLCLMAGRRHLTAEERARFVWFVQQGGCLIAVGDPNGLDDLLGISPIGKLSEGWLRFQTIQTSPLATRHSLPLIGEGLQSSLHVFGGVCVHAREETMALGQVVDRNGDVLGDAVTVRQVGQGLAIFIAADLMRSIVHIQQGIAVTQDGAPAPDGSAPIDDGILKAEDGHVLDWERDRTKWGQGTGDTGQGNNKRQWVFFGQPIADELRALLLQALFFAAQQKTLPLPMLWYWQGDAPAIGLISHDTDGNDPELGWELLRFVQSLGIATTWCVIYPGGYPPSLYRAILDAGCEIALHFDAFTGTPFTTWSKRNLRIQWQWLKDATGVAAVSNKNHYTRWEGRLEFFRWCEELGIRAEQSKGPSKRGTVGFLFGGSHPWRPLDDERERPRFLSVTAINLFSQDMVSDDTPPDGFFHPAIVPVSVGEWLLRQTVRMGGVAHFLFHPAHIRRQGTKAALKRLVAVGHELGVRWQTSAQIVEWLHRRRTMHRNLHIVKGQKGWQLRATQPLDNASLLTLLPPEGAHRADRWIYGFPFARCPRTSSKLMEIDSDR
;
A
#
# COMPACT_ATOMS: atom_id res chain seq x y z
N MET A 1 -17.64 -20.58 -9.87
CA MET A 1 -18.81 -20.19 -9.05
C MET A 1 -19.87 -19.63 -9.97
N ASN A 2 -20.96 -20.37 -10.20
CA ASN A 2 -22.09 -19.91 -11.02
C ASN A 2 -22.94 -18.94 -10.21
N ARG A 3 -22.63 -17.63 -10.28
CA ARG A 3 -23.55 -16.59 -9.79
C ARG A 3 -24.69 -16.46 -10.81
N LYS A 4 -25.94 -16.54 -10.33
CA LYS A 4 -27.14 -16.37 -11.16
C LYS A 4 -27.03 -15.05 -11.97
N ARG A 5 -27.20 -15.14 -13.29
CA ARG A 5 -27.31 -13.95 -14.16
C ARG A 5 -28.48 -13.10 -13.66
N GLY A 6 -28.20 -11.89 -13.13
CA GLY A 6 -29.25 -10.92 -12.75
C GLY A 6 -29.22 -10.36 -11.33
N GLU A 7 -28.28 -10.78 -10.44
CA GLU A 7 -28.16 -10.16 -9.10
C GLU A 7 -27.60 -8.73 -9.21
N ALA A 8 -28.23 -7.79 -8.48
CA ALA A 8 -27.78 -6.41 -8.39
C ALA A 8 -26.49 -6.29 -7.57
N THR A 9 -25.62 -5.34 -7.90
CA THR A 9 -24.43 -4.95 -7.11
C THR A 9 -24.16 -3.46 -7.31
N MET A 10 -23.62 -2.78 -6.30
CA MET A 10 -23.31 -1.36 -6.44
C MET A 10 -22.19 -1.08 -7.43
N LEU A 11 -21.16 -1.93 -7.49
CA LEU A 11 -19.96 -1.72 -8.29
C LEU A 11 -19.72 -2.87 -9.27
N ALA A 12 -19.54 -2.53 -10.54
CA ALA A 12 -19.00 -3.41 -11.57
C ALA A 12 -17.54 -3.06 -11.87
N LEU A 13 -16.73 -4.08 -12.15
CA LEU A 13 -15.38 -3.94 -12.67
C LEU A 13 -15.30 -4.49 -14.09
N ALA A 14 -14.92 -3.64 -15.04
CA ALA A 14 -14.52 -3.99 -16.39
C ALA A 14 -12.99 -3.83 -16.49
N ALA A 15 -12.23 -4.90 -16.20
CA ALA A 15 -10.78 -4.87 -16.31
C ALA A 15 -10.36 -4.83 -17.79
N GLY A 16 -9.29 -4.10 -18.08
CA GLY A 16 -8.67 -4.02 -19.40
C GLY A 16 -7.95 -5.33 -19.80
N GLU A 17 -7.22 -5.25 -20.88
CA GLU A 17 -6.56 -6.40 -21.52
C GLU A 17 -5.14 -6.61 -21.01
N ALA A 18 -4.47 -5.55 -20.53
CA ALA A 18 -3.15 -5.68 -19.97
C ALA A 18 -3.17 -6.47 -18.66
N VAL A 19 -2.09 -7.20 -18.40
CA VAL A 19 -1.95 -8.00 -17.18
C VAL A 19 -2.08 -7.15 -15.93
N THR A 20 -1.47 -5.97 -15.95
CA THR A 20 -1.51 -5.00 -14.84
C THR A 20 -2.92 -4.48 -14.55
N ASP A 21 -3.81 -4.43 -15.54
CA ASP A 21 -5.20 -3.97 -15.35
C ASP A 21 -5.97 -4.85 -14.35
N ARG A 22 -5.57 -6.13 -14.25
CA ARG A 22 -6.11 -7.06 -13.24
C ARG A 22 -5.80 -6.65 -11.81
N TYR A 23 -4.82 -5.76 -11.61
CA TYR A 23 -4.49 -5.27 -10.28
C TYR A 23 -5.64 -4.47 -9.63
N ALA A 24 -6.59 -3.98 -10.43
CA ALA A 24 -7.83 -3.39 -9.92
C ALA A 24 -8.62 -4.36 -9.02
N LEU A 25 -8.57 -5.67 -9.30
CA LEU A 25 -9.15 -6.72 -8.44
C LEU A 25 -8.52 -6.71 -7.04
N GLU A 26 -7.19 -6.57 -7.00
CA GLU A 26 -6.45 -6.51 -5.75
C GLU A 26 -6.71 -5.22 -4.99
N VAL A 27 -6.74 -4.07 -5.67
CA VAL A 27 -7.04 -2.77 -5.05
C VAL A 27 -8.42 -2.79 -4.38
N LEU A 28 -9.47 -3.22 -5.10
CA LEU A 28 -10.84 -3.29 -4.57
C LEU A 28 -10.97 -4.34 -3.46
N SER A 29 -10.35 -5.52 -3.63
CA SER A 29 -10.38 -6.57 -2.61
C SER A 29 -9.63 -6.16 -1.36
N HIS A 30 -8.47 -5.49 -1.51
CA HIS A 30 -7.70 -4.96 -0.39
C HIS A 30 -8.42 -3.81 0.30
N ALA A 31 -9.12 -2.94 -0.43
CA ALA A 31 -10.00 -1.92 0.15
C ALA A 31 -11.25 -2.53 0.83
N GLY A 32 -11.57 -3.81 0.55
CA GLY A 32 -12.74 -4.47 1.13
C GLY A 32 -14.06 -4.00 0.55
N ILE A 33 -14.05 -3.47 -0.68
CA ILE A 33 -15.24 -3.01 -1.40
C ILE A 33 -15.80 -4.18 -2.21
N PRO A 34 -17.04 -4.62 -1.98
CA PRO A 34 -17.65 -5.67 -2.77
C PRO A 34 -17.91 -5.23 -4.22
N PHE A 35 -17.54 -6.05 -5.17
CA PHE A 35 -17.73 -5.79 -6.60
C PHE A 35 -18.03 -7.07 -7.38
N ARG A 36 -18.46 -6.92 -8.64
CA ARG A 36 -18.55 -8.03 -9.60
C ARG A 36 -17.80 -7.71 -10.89
N LEU A 37 -17.33 -8.74 -11.56
CA LEU A 37 -16.87 -8.60 -12.95
C LEU A 37 -18.08 -8.41 -13.85
N ALA A 38 -17.99 -7.48 -14.80
CA ALA A 38 -19.07 -7.15 -15.72
C ALA A 38 -18.54 -7.02 -17.15
N THR A 39 -19.46 -7.26 -18.09
CA THR A 39 -19.31 -6.89 -19.50
C THR A 39 -20.22 -5.70 -19.79
N PRO A 40 -20.00 -4.93 -20.85
CA PRO A 40 -20.85 -3.78 -21.19
C PRO A 40 -22.33 -4.14 -21.26
N GLN A 41 -22.66 -5.33 -21.81
CA GLN A 41 -24.03 -5.82 -21.99
C GLN A 41 -24.76 -6.06 -20.66
N THR A 42 -24.02 -6.29 -19.57
CA THR A 42 -24.61 -6.57 -18.24
C THR A 42 -24.80 -5.31 -17.38
N LEU A 43 -24.35 -4.15 -17.88
CA LEU A 43 -24.48 -2.88 -17.15
C LEU A 43 -25.91 -2.35 -17.22
N HIS A 44 -26.45 -1.99 -16.06
CA HIS A 44 -27.75 -1.35 -15.91
C HIS A 44 -27.72 -0.40 -14.70
N PRO A 45 -28.05 0.89 -14.85
CA PRO A 45 -27.86 1.87 -13.77
C PRO A 45 -28.63 1.53 -12.49
N ASP A 46 -29.85 0.98 -12.60
CA ASP A 46 -30.65 0.59 -11.43
C ASP A 46 -30.12 -0.61 -10.66
N ARG A 47 -29.32 -1.47 -11.32
CA ARG A 47 -28.79 -2.71 -10.74
C ARG A 47 -27.31 -2.65 -10.43
N THR A 48 -26.59 -1.79 -11.15
CA THR A 48 -25.14 -1.63 -11.04
C THR A 48 -24.80 -0.17 -11.31
N PRO A 49 -25.09 0.73 -10.37
CA PRO A 49 -24.95 2.17 -10.59
C PRO A 49 -23.54 2.66 -10.85
N LEU A 50 -22.52 1.92 -10.37
CA LEU A 50 -21.10 2.28 -10.55
C LEU A 50 -20.40 1.26 -11.44
N CYS A 51 -19.60 1.73 -12.39
CA CYS A 51 -18.72 0.94 -13.23
C CYS A 51 -17.30 1.51 -13.20
N LEU A 52 -16.33 0.70 -12.75
CA LEU A 52 -14.90 0.98 -12.90
C LEU A 52 -14.38 0.26 -14.15
N MET A 53 -13.84 1.01 -15.10
CA MET A 53 -13.12 0.50 -16.27
C MET A 53 -11.64 0.81 -16.09
N ALA A 54 -10.84 -0.22 -15.80
CA ALA A 54 -9.41 -0.09 -15.53
C ALA A 54 -8.60 -0.55 -16.74
N GLY A 55 -7.82 0.37 -17.31
CA GLY A 55 -6.90 0.11 -18.41
C GLY A 55 -7.54 0.08 -19.79
N ARG A 56 -6.74 -0.32 -20.77
CA ARG A 56 -7.13 -0.37 -22.18
C ARG A 56 -7.95 -1.61 -22.50
N ARG A 57 -9.03 -1.40 -23.24
CA ARG A 57 -9.92 -2.45 -23.75
C ARG A 57 -10.39 -2.12 -25.16
N HIS A 58 -10.34 -3.10 -26.07
CA HIS A 58 -10.90 -2.92 -27.39
C HIS A 58 -12.44 -3.03 -27.34
N LEU A 59 -13.12 -1.89 -27.38
CA LEU A 59 -14.58 -1.82 -27.38
C LEU A 59 -15.12 -1.77 -28.81
N THR A 60 -16.11 -2.61 -29.12
CA THR A 60 -16.90 -2.48 -30.36
C THR A 60 -17.75 -1.19 -30.33
N ALA A 61 -18.28 -0.79 -31.48
CA ALA A 61 -19.19 0.36 -31.55
C ALA A 61 -20.45 0.16 -30.67
N GLU A 62 -20.98 -1.07 -30.63
CA GLU A 62 -22.13 -1.45 -29.78
C GLU A 62 -21.78 -1.35 -28.29
N GLU A 63 -20.62 -1.83 -27.89
CA GLU A 63 -20.16 -1.73 -26.49
C GLU A 63 -19.95 -0.27 -26.06
N ARG A 64 -19.37 0.56 -26.92
CA ARG A 64 -19.28 2.03 -26.66
C ARG A 64 -20.67 2.66 -26.51
N ALA A 65 -21.58 2.37 -27.42
CA ALA A 65 -22.96 2.86 -27.34
C ALA A 65 -23.64 2.41 -26.03
N ARG A 66 -23.33 1.19 -25.56
CA ARG A 66 -23.85 0.68 -24.28
C ARG A 66 -23.33 1.46 -23.08
N PHE A 67 -22.05 1.83 -23.05
CA PHE A 67 -21.50 2.71 -22.01
C PHE A 67 -22.13 4.10 -22.04
N VAL A 68 -22.30 4.69 -23.22
CA VAL A 68 -22.98 5.98 -23.39
C VAL A 68 -24.40 5.90 -22.82
N TRP A 69 -25.18 4.90 -23.25
CA TRP A 69 -26.51 4.67 -22.72
C TRP A 69 -26.52 4.51 -21.21
N PHE A 70 -25.61 3.68 -20.67
CA PHE A 70 -25.49 3.41 -19.23
C PHE A 70 -25.34 4.72 -18.43
N VAL A 71 -24.43 5.60 -18.87
CA VAL A 71 -24.19 6.89 -18.19
C VAL A 71 -25.38 7.81 -18.37
N GLN A 72 -25.91 7.96 -19.59
CA GLN A 72 -27.08 8.82 -19.85
C GLN A 72 -28.29 8.45 -18.99
N GLN A 73 -28.49 7.14 -18.72
CA GLN A 73 -29.58 6.63 -17.88
C GLN A 73 -29.26 6.65 -16.38
N GLY A 74 -28.19 7.31 -15.96
CA GLY A 74 -27.91 7.56 -14.55
C GLY A 74 -26.80 6.70 -13.94
N GLY A 75 -26.09 5.88 -14.71
CA GLY A 75 -24.91 5.17 -14.25
C GLY A 75 -23.71 6.11 -14.07
N CYS A 76 -22.74 5.72 -13.23
CA CYS A 76 -21.44 6.39 -13.12
C CYS A 76 -20.35 5.51 -13.71
N LEU A 77 -19.60 6.02 -14.70
CA LEU A 77 -18.43 5.39 -15.29
C LEU A 77 -17.17 6.06 -14.75
N ILE A 78 -16.25 5.28 -14.23
CA ILE A 78 -14.89 5.70 -13.88
C ILE A 78 -13.95 4.96 -14.82
N ALA A 79 -13.31 5.67 -15.74
CA ALA A 79 -12.32 5.13 -16.68
C ALA A 79 -10.91 5.55 -16.24
N VAL A 80 -9.94 4.62 -16.30
CA VAL A 80 -8.58 4.82 -15.79
C VAL A 80 -7.56 4.42 -16.84
N GLY A 81 -6.64 5.32 -17.18
CA GLY A 81 -5.46 5.09 -18.00
C GLY A 81 -5.69 5.07 -19.51
N ASP A 82 -6.89 4.73 -19.97
CA ASP A 82 -7.25 4.73 -21.41
C ASP A 82 -8.72 5.11 -21.60
N PRO A 83 -9.05 6.05 -22.49
CA PRO A 83 -10.44 6.46 -22.75
C PRO A 83 -11.25 5.41 -23.52
N ASN A 84 -10.61 4.41 -24.14
CA ASN A 84 -11.27 3.31 -24.86
C ASN A 84 -12.21 3.77 -26.01
N GLY A 85 -11.92 4.93 -26.63
CA GLY A 85 -12.75 5.53 -27.65
C GLY A 85 -14.08 6.11 -27.13
N LEU A 86 -14.13 6.44 -25.84
CA LEU A 86 -15.25 7.10 -25.16
C LEU A 86 -14.97 8.60 -24.92
N ASP A 87 -14.09 9.21 -25.73
CA ASP A 87 -13.61 10.59 -25.56
C ASP A 87 -14.75 11.60 -25.42
N ASP A 88 -15.78 11.47 -26.26
CA ASP A 88 -16.96 12.34 -26.21
C ASP A 88 -17.76 12.15 -24.92
N LEU A 89 -17.92 10.91 -24.45
CA LEU A 89 -18.62 10.61 -23.20
C LEU A 89 -17.85 11.19 -22.01
N LEU A 90 -16.52 11.04 -22.03
CA LEU A 90 -15.62 11.49 -20.95
C LEU A 90 -15.36 13.01 -21.01
N GLY A 91 -15.73 13.68 -22.11
CA GLY A 91 -15.52 15.11 -22.32
C GLY A 91 -14.05 15.50 -22.42
N ILE A 92 -13.24 14.69 -23.10
CA ILE A 92 -11.80 14.89 -23.23
C ILE A 92 -11.34 14.95 -24.67
N SER A 93 -10.19 15.58 -24.87
CA SER A 93 -9.44 15.58 -26.11
C SER A 93 -8.08 14.97 -25.85
N PRO A 94 -7.81 13.72 -26.30
CA PRO A 94 -6.49 13.11 -26.19
C PRO A 94 -5.46 13.89 -27.01
N ILE A 95 -4.28 14.18 -26.41
CA ILE A 95 -3.20 14.94 -27.02
C ILE A 95 -1.90 14.15 -27.15
N GLY A 96 -1.80 13.00 -26.49
CA GLY A 96 -0.61 12.14 -26.58
C GLY A 96 -0.64 10.96 -25.64
N LYS A 97 0.40 10.13 -25.71
CA LYS A 97 0.63 9.04 -24.74
C LYS A 97 1.40 9.58 -23.54
N LEU A 98 1.02 9.15 -22.36
CA LEU A 98 1.79 9.35 -21.15
C LEU A 98 2.68 8.11 -20.95
N SER A 99 4.00 8.27 -20.99
CA SER A 99 4.95 7.21 -20.63
C SER A 99 5.28 7.23 -19.14
N GLU A 100 5.58 8.43 -18.64
CA GLU A 100 5.96 8.75 -17.27
C GLU A 100 5.59 10.21 -16.96
N GLY A 101 5.24 10.51 -15.72
CA GLY A 101 4.90 11.86 -15.28
C GLY A 101 4.54 11.89 -13.81
N TRP A 102 4.10 13.06 -13.34
CA TRP A 102 3.65 13.25 -11.96
C TRP A 102 2.27 13.88 -11.96
N LEU A 103 1.35 13.31 -11.19
CA LEU A 103 0.04 13.94 -10.93
C LEU A 103 0.23 15.02 -9.87
N ARG A 104 -0.20 16.23 -10.17
CA ARG A 104 -0.16 17.37 -9.27
C ARG A 104 -1.57 17.84 -8.99
N PHE A 105 -2.01 17.75 -7.73
CA PHE A 105 -3.25 18.32 -7.26
C PHE A 105 -2.95 19.62 -6.53
N GLN A 106 -3.74 20.67 -6.82
CA GLN A 106 -3.62 21.91 -6.06
C GLN A 106 -4.14 21.64 -4.64
N THR A 107 -3.36 21.97 -3.65
CA THR A 107 -3.86 22.08 -2.28
C THR A 107 -4.84 23.24 -2.29
N ILE A 108 -6.12 22.96 -2.31
CA ILE A 108 -7.11 24.00 -2.04
C ILE A 108 -6.86 24.40 -0.60
N GLN A 109 -6.13 25.51 -0.40
CA GLN A 109 -6.11 26.15 0.91
C GLN A 109 -7.58 26.43 1.19
N THR A 110 -8.17 25.68 2.11
CA THR A 110 -9.52 25.93 2.59
C THR A 110 -9.54 27.36 3.04
N SER A 111 -10.18 28.23 2.24
CA SER A 111 -10.54 29.57 2.68
C SER A 111 -11.21 29.40 4.04
N PRO A 112 -10.94 30.28 5.04
CA PRO A 112 -11.61 30.23 6.34
C PRO A 112 -13.14 30.27 6.23
N LEU A 113 -13.67 30.57 5.03
CA LEU A 113 -15.08 30.60 4.66
C LEU A 113 -15.57 29.33 3.94
N ALA A 114 -14.73 28.32 3.71
CA ALA A 114 -15.19 27.02 3.22
C ALA A 114 -16.05 26.39 4.32
N THR A 115 -17.34 26.60 4.19
CA THR A 115 -18.34 25.99 5.05
C THR A 115 -18.15 24.47 5.03
N ARG A 116 -18.28 23.83 6.20
CA ARG A 116 -18.17 22.36 6.43
C ARG A 116 -19.10 21.50 5.55
N HIS A 117 -19.64 22.01 4.47
CA HIS A 117 -20.61 21.40 3.57
C HIS A 117 -20.13 21.24 2.12
N SER A 118 -18.87 21.62 1.79
CA SER A 118 -18.33 21.32 0.47
C SER A 118 -18.02 19.82 0.35
N LEU A 119 -18.44 19.21 -0.76
CA LEU A 119 -18.07 17.83 -1.10
C LEU A 119 -16.55 17.70 -1.18
N PRO A 120 -15.94 16.64 -0.61
CA PRO A 120 -14.53 16.37 -0.83
C PRO A 120 -14.30 16.13 -2.33
N LEU A 121 -13.25 16.73 -2.88
CA LEU A 121 -12.89 16.58 -4.28
C LEU A 121 -11.91 15.41 -4.47
N ILE A 122 -11.93 14.84 -5.68
CA ILE A 122 -10.94 13.83 -6.09
C ILE A 122 -9.57 14.50 -6.13
N GLY A 123 -8.57 13.89 -5.49
CA GLY A 123 -7.22 14.46 -5.33
C GLY A 123 -7.03 15.31 -4.08
N GLU A 124 -8.10 15.66 -3.35
CA GLU A 124 -7.99 16.45 -2.12
C GLU A 124 -7.32 15.66 -0.99
N GLY A 125 -6.38 16.28 -0.28
CA GLY A 125 -5.63 15.66 0.81
C GLY A 125 -4.58 14.63 0.37
N LEU A 126 -4.41 14.40 -0.94
CA LEU A 126 -3.27 13.67 -1.48
C LEU A 126 -2.02 14.55 -1.46
N GLN A 127 -0.87 13.92 -1.51
CA GLN A 127 0.41 14.65 -1.61
C GLN A 127 0.51 15.40 -2.94
N SER A 128 1.32 16.43 -2.96
CA SER A 128 1.38 17.39 -4.06
C SER A 128 1.94 16.86 -5.39
N SER A 129 2.54 15.65 -5.40
CA SER A 129 3.17 15.10 -6.60
C SER A 129 3.20 13.56 -6.51
N LEU A 130 2.47 12.88 -7.40
CA LEU A 130 2.39 11.41 -7.43
C LEU A 130 3.00 10.88 -8.72
N HIS A 131 4.11 10.17 -8.64
CA HIS A 131 4.79 9.56 -9.78
C HIS A 131 3.92 8.47 -10.42
N VAL A 132 3.76 8.53 -11.74
CA VAL A 132 2.93 7.61 -12.52
C VAL A 132 3.63 7.15 -13.80
N PHE A 133 3.27 5.94 -14.24
CA PHE A 133 3.82 5.27 -15.40
C PHE A 133 2.71 4.80 -16.33
N GLY A 134 2.64 5.40 -17.51
CA GLY A 134 1.64 5.07 -18.53
C GLY A 134 0.33 5.83 -18.40
N GLY A 135 -0.46 5.76 -19.45
CA GLY A 135 -1.72 6.46 -19.59
C GLY A 135 -1.81 7.30 -20.86
N VAL A 136 -2.68 8.32 -20.81
CA VAL A 136 -2.95 9.21 -21.93
C VAL A 136 -2.98 10.66 -21.44
N CYS A 137 -2.23 11.55 -22.11
CA CYS A 137 -2.33 12.98 -21.89
C CYS A 137 -3.62 13.50 -22.54
N VAL A 138 -4.41 14.28 -21.80
CA VAL A 138 -5.70 14.78 -22.26
C VAL A 138 -5.90 16.24 -21.85
N HIS A 139 -6.77 16.94 -22.57
CA HIS A 139 -7.38 18.19 -22.12
C HIS A 139 -8.88 17.99 -21.94
N ALA A 140 -9.41 18.54 -20.85
CA ALA A 140 -10.84 18.65 -20.62
C ALA A 140 -11.46 19.54 -21.68
N ARG A 141 -12.62 19.11 -22.21
CA ARG A 141 -13.42 19.94 -23.12
C ARG A 141 -14.32 20.88 -22.33
N GLU A 142 -14.96 21.81 -23.05
CA GLU A 142 -16.01 22.66 -22.50
C GLU A 142 -17.06 21.80 -21.74
N GLU A 143 -17.58 22.30 -20.61
CA GLU A 143 -18.52 21.60 -19.72
C GLU A 143 -17.92 20.36 -18.98
N THR A 144 -16.61 20.19 -19.00
CA THR A 144 -15.92 19.13 -18.24
C THR A 144 -15.03 19.76 -17.19
N MET A 145 -15.21 19.37 -15.93
CA MET A 145 -14.38 19.83 -14.84
C MET A 145 -13.05 19.07 -14.84
N ALA A 146 -11.93 19.82 -14.83
CA ALA A 146 -10.59 19.27 -14.66
C ALA A 146 -10.13 19.41 -13.22
N LEU A 147 -9.51 18.36 -12.68
CA LEU A 147 -8.95 18.29 -11.32
C LEU A 147 -7.49 17.84 -11.38
N GLY A 148 -6.58 18.74 -11.01
CA GLY A 148 -5.15 18.48 -11.07
C GLY A 148 -4.57 18.43 -12.48
N GLN A 149 -3.28 18.29 -12.54
CA GLN A 149 -2.48 18.28 -13.77
C GLN A 149 -1.54 17.10 -13.82
N VAL A 150 -1.24 16.61 -15.01
CA VAL A 150 -0.10 15.75 -15.29
C VAL A 150 1.07 16.63 -15.68
N VAL A 151 2.21 16.46 -15.06
CA VAL A 151 3.42 17.22 -15.40
C VAL A 151 4.57 16.27 -15.71
N ASP A 152 5.52 16.74 -16.52
CA ASP A 152 6.76 16.00 -16.79
C ASP A 152 7.80 16.15 -15.65
N ARG A 153 9.00 15.60 -15.86
CA ARG A 153 10.10 15.71 -14.89
C ARG A 153 10.54 17.16 -14.64
N ASN A 154 10.39 18.06 -15.60
CA ASN A 154 10.76 19.47 -15.47
C ASN A 154 9.66 20.29 -14.79
N GLY A 155 8.45 19.76 -14.71
CA GLY A 155 7.26 20.42 -14.17
C GLY A 155 6.39 21.04 -15.25
N ASP A 156 6.70 20.83 -16.53
CA ASP A 156 5.89 21.28 -17.66
C ASP A 156 4.58 20.48 -17.73
N VAL A 157 3.48 21.18 -17.98
CA VAL A 157 2.14 20.58 -18.00
C VAL A 157 1.95 19.74 -19.26
N LEU A 158 1.65 18.46 -19.07
CA LEU A 158 1.34 17.51 -20.14
C LEU A 158 -0.15 17.34 -20.39
N GLY A 159 -1.02 17.80 -19.48
CA GLY A 159 -2.47 17.69 -19.59
C GLY A 159 -3.16 17.65 -18.24
N ASP A 160 -4.46 17.34 -18.25
CA ASP A 160 -5.30 17.24 -17.06
C ASP A 160 -5.17 15.84 -16.41
N ALA A 161 -5.14 15.78 -15.08
CA ALA A 161 -4.94 14.53 -14.33
C ALA A 161 -6.25 13.73 -14.18
N VAL A 162 -7.33 14.42 -13.83
CA VAL A 162 -8.66 13.84 -13.64
C VAL A 162 -9.69 14.75 -14.28
N THR A 163 -10.68 14.18 -14.97
CA THR A 163 -11.81 14.93 -15.48
C THR A 163 -13.12 14.35 -14.97
N VAL A 164 -14.11 15.23 -14.76
CA VAL A 164 -15.45 14.87 -14.27
C VAL A 164 -16.49 15.57 -15.14
N ARG A 165 -17.40 14.80 -15.72
CA ARG A 165 -18.46 15.31 -16.59
C ARG A 165 -19.81 14.72 -16.21
N GLN A 166 -20.82 15.60 -16.09
CA GLN A 166 -22.22 15.18 -16.01
C GLN A 166 -22.75 14.88 -17.42
N VAL A 167 -23.34 13.70 -17.63
CA VAL A 167 -23.90 13.29 -18.92
C VAL A 167 -25.29 12.69 -18.70
N GLY A 168 -26.32 13.42 -19.13
CA GLY A 168 -27.69 13.05 -18.80
C GLY A 168 -27.92 12.98 -17.30
N GLN A 169 -28.39 11.83 -16.81
CA GLN A 169 -28.59 11.61 -15.38
C GLN A 169 -27.37 10.99 -14.67
N GLY A 170 -26.29 10.68 -15.39
CA GLY A 170 -25.12 9.97 -14.89
C GLY A 170 -23.86 10.82 -14.87
N LEU A 171 -22.75 10.18 -14.52
CA LEU A 171 -21.45 10.80 -14.33
C LEU A 171 -20.37 10.01 -15.06
N ALA A 172 -19.48 10.71 -15.76
CA ALA A 172 -18.29 10.16 -16.36
C ALA A 172 -17.06 10.78 -15.69
N ILE A 173 -16.18 9.93 -15.16
CA ILE A 173 -14.91 10.32 -14.54
C ILE A 173 -13.79 9.65 -15.33
N PHE A 174 -12.76 10.41 -15.67
CA PHE A 174 -11.57 9.88 -16.31
C PHE A 174 -10.33 10.23 -15.50
N ILE A 175 -9.47 9.24 -15.25
CA ILE A 175 -8.14 9.40 -14.64
C ILE A 175 -7.11 9.13 -15.74
N ALA A 176 -6.33 10.13 -16.10
CA ALA A 176 -5.44 10.10 -17.26
C ALA A 176 -4.29 9.07 -17.13
N ALA A 177 -3.74 8.92 -15.90
CA ALA A 177 -2.67 7.98 -15.61
C ALA A 177 -3.16 6.53 -15.49
N ASP A 178 -2.35 5.57 -15.96
CA ASP A 178 -2.55 4.14 -15.72
C ASP A 178 -2.14 3.80 -14.27
N LEU A 179 -3.10 3.92 -13.37
CA LEU A 179 -2.87 3.69 -11.94
C LEU A 179 -2.45 2.25 -11.65
N MET A 180 -3.02 1.28 -12.35
CA MET A 180 -2.74 -0.14 -12.08
C MET A 180 -1.31 -0.49 -12.46
N ARG A 181 -0.88 -0.06 -13.64
CA ARG A 181 0.51 -0.21 -14.08
C ARG A 181 1.47 0.52 -13.15
N SER A 182 1.15 1.75 -12.76
CA SER A 182 1.99 2.56 -11.87
C SER A 182 2.19 1.89 -10.50
N ILE A 183 1.11 1.43 -9.87
CA ILE A 183 1.17 0.74 -8.58
C ILE A 183 2.00 -0.54 -8.68
N VAL A 184 1.76 -1.40 -9.68
CA VAL A 184 2.52 -2.65 -9.86
C VAL A 184 3.99 -2.36 -10.12
N HIS A 185 4.29 -1.38 -10.98
CA HIS A 185 5.67 -1.02 -11.34
C HIS A 185 6.45 -0.48 -10.14
N ILE A 186 5.84 0.40 -9.33
CA ILE A 186 6.46 0.93 -8.12
C ILE A 186 6.69 -0.17 -7.07
N GLN A 187 5.69 -1.02 -6.82
CA GLN A 187 5.77 -2.05 -5.78
C GLN A 187 6.69 -3.21 -6.14
N GLN A 188 6.62 -3.71 -7.36
CA GLN A 188 7.44 -4.84 -7.79
C GLN A 188 8.83 -4.42 -8.24
N GLY A 189 8.95 -3.18 -8.73
CA GLY A 189 10.19 -2.68 -9.29
C GLY A 189 10.56 -3.33 -10.62
N ILE A 190 11.82 -3.16 -11.01
CA ILE A 190 12.46 -3.82 -12.15
C ILE A 190 13.30 -5.01 -11.67
N ALA A 191 13.75 -5.84 -12.63
CA ALA A 191 14.64 -6.95 -12.33
C ALA A 191 16.01 -6.43 -11.86
N VAL A 192 16.47 -6.92 -10.71
CA VAL A 192 17.79 -6.63 -10.17
C VAL A 192 18.81 -7.57 -10.82
N THR A 193 19.65 -7.04 -11.69
CA THR A 193 20.67 -7.78 -12.44
C THR A 193 22.07 -7.22 -12.24
N GLN A 194 22.17 -6.03 -11.65
CA GLN A 194 23.41 -5.34 -11.33
C GLN A 194 23.22 -4.46 -10.09
N ASP A 195 24.30 -4.14 -9.43
CA ASP A 195 24.31 -3.16 -8.36
C ASP A 195 23.92 -1.78 -8.91
N GLY A 196 23.20 -0.99 -8.14
CA GLY A 196 22.61 0.25 -8.61
C GLY A 196 23.62 1.39 -8.82
N ALA A 197 23.31 2.32 -9.71
CA ALA A 197 24.10 3.53 -9.91
C ALA A 197 23.92 4.55 -8.77
N PRO A 198 24.96 5.31 -8.36
CA PRO A 198 24.83 6.34 -7.34
C PRO A 198 23.77 7.39 -7.69
N ALA A 199 23.01 7.82 -6.69
CA ALA A 199 22.12 8.95 -6.86
C ALA A 199 22.90 10.24 -7.15
N PRO A 200 22.31 11.23 -7.87
CA PRO A 200 23.00 12.47 -8.24
C PRO A 200 23.57 13.26 -7.06
N ASP A 201 22.97 13.14 -5.89
CA ASP A 201 23.41 13.80 -4.65
C ASP A 201 24.47 13.00 -3.87
N GLY A 202 25.00 11.93 -4.44
CA GLY A 202 25.98 11.05 -3.79
C GLY A 202 25.42 10.21 -2.65
N SER A 203 24.10 10.24 -2.39
CA SER A 203 23.42 9.25 -1.55
C SER A 203 23.15 8.01 -2.39
N ALA A 204 23.13 6.85 -1.78
CA ALA A 204 22.90 5.55 -2.41
C ALA A 204 22.78 5.53 -3.96
N PRO A 205 23.07 4.44 -4.59
CA PRO A 205 23.61 3.21 -4.07
C PRO A 205 25.12 3.26 -4.05
N ILE A 206 25.68 2.55 -3.11
CA ILE A 206 27.10 2.26 -3.14
C ILE A 206 27.22 0.96 -3.91
N ASP A 207 28.09 0.93 -4.91
CA ASP A 207 28.52 -0.31 -5.55
C ASP A 207 29.34 -1.10 -4.51
N ASP A 208 28.68 -1.98 -3.76
CA ASP A 208 29.30 -2.85 -2.76
C ASP A 208 29.35 -4.32 -3.22
N GLY A 209 29.01 -4.57 -4.48
CA GLY A 209 29.02 -5.89 -5.08
C GLY A 209 27.87 -6.80 -4.64
N ILE A 210 26.89 -6.28 -3.91
CA ILE A 210 25.75 -7.05 -3.42
C ILE A 210 24.48 -6.55 -4.09
N LEU A 211 23.85 -7.39 -4.90
CA LEU A 211 22.54 -7.10 -5.48
C LEU A 211 21.47 -7.04 -4.38
N LYS A 212 20.75 -5.94 -4.28
CA LYS A 212 19.77 -5.67 -3.22
C LYS A 212 18.41 -5.30 -3.78
N ALA A 213 17.38 -5.48 -2.98
CA ALA A 213 16.01 -5.15 -3.39
C ALA A 213 15.89 -3.69 -3.88
N GLU A 214 16.58 -2.76 -3.23
CA GLU A 214 16.57 -1.34 -3.56
C GLU A 214 17.18 -0.99 -4.92
N ASP A 215 18.02 -1.87 -5.49
CA ASP A 215 18.60 -1.66 -6.83
C ASP A 215 17.55 -1.79 -7.94
N GLY A 216 16.39 -2.37 -7.62
CA GLY A 216 15.25 -2.53 -8.52
C GLY A 216 14.15 -1.49 -8.34
N HIS A 217 14.33 -0.45 -7.51
CA HIS A 217 13.28 0.57 -7.35
C HIS A 217 13.15 1.46 -8.61
N VAL A 218 11.99 2.11 -8.77
CA VAL A 218 11.68 2.92 -9.95
C VAL A 218 11.33 4.37 -9.64
N LEU A 219 11.31 4.75 -8.36
CA LEU A 219 11.02 6.12 -7.96
C LEU A 219 12.19 7.05 -8.27
N ASP A 220 11.90 8.31 -8.54
CA ASP A 220 12.91 9.31 -8.91
C ASP A 220 13.67 9.84 -7.68
N TRP A 221 15.00 9.83 -7.75
CA TRP A 221 15.89 10.25 -6.67
C TRP A 221 15.77 11.74 -6.30
N GLU A 222 15.36 12.60 -7.20
CA GLU A 222 15.27 14.03 -6.98
C GLU A 222 13.87 14.48 -6.61
N ARG A 223 12.84 13.91 -7.26
CA ARG A 223 11.46 14.35 -7.15
C ARG A 223 10.62 13.60 -6.11
N ASP A 224 10.93 12.31 -5.89
CA ASP A 224 10.07 11.47 -5.04
C ASP A 224 10.59 11.36 -3.61
N ARG A 225 11.71 12.03 -3.29
CA ARG A 225 12.24 12.07 -1.94
C ARG A 225 11.86 13.34 -1.18
N THR A 226 11.67 13.19 0.12
CA THR A 226 11.43 14.26 1.08
C THR A 226 12.75 14.71 1.68
N LYS A 227 12.95 16.03 1.78
CA LYS A 227 14.07 16.63 2.50
C LYS A 227 13.60 17.02 3.90
N TRP A 228 14.24 16.45 4.93
CA TRP A 228 13.88 16.68 6.34
C TRP A 228 15.08 17.24 7.11
N GLY A 229 14.86 18.26 7.90
CA GLY A 229 15.87 18.91 8.72
C GLY A 229 15.77 20.43 8.60
N GLN A 230 16.04 21.17 9.69
CA GLN A 230 15.86 22.62 9.73
C GLN A 230 16.91 23.32 8.85
N GLY A 231 16.42 23.95 7.81
CA GLY A 231 17.14 24.82 6.90
C GLY A 231 16.28 26.00 6.45
N THR A 232 15.52 26.64 7.35
CA THR A 232 14.86 27.93 7.10
C THR A 232 15.11 28.84 8.27
N GLY A 233 16.20 29.59 8.22
CA GLY A 233 16.53 30.61 9.20
C GLY A 233 18.01 30.96 9.14
N ASP A 234 18.28 32.04 8.44
CA ASP A 234 19.56 32.77 8.45
C ASP A 234 19.80 33.30 9.90
N THR A 235 20.54 32.53 10.68
CA THR A 235 21.22 33.02 11.89
C THR A 235 22.60 32.36 11.90
N GLY A 236 23.55 33.13 11.40
CA GLY A 236 24.96 32.75 11.41
C GLY A 236 25.45 32.47 12.81
N GLN A 237 25.57 31.20 13.14
CA GLN A 237 26.54 30.62 14.06
C GLN A 237 26.41 29.09 14.04
N GLY A 238 27.48 28.44 13.67
CA GLY A 238 27.81 27.04 13.58
C GLY A 238 26.94 26.04 14.35
N ASN A 239 26.02 25.41 13.64
CA ASN A 239 25.59 24.05 13.91
C ASN A 239 25.22 23.41 12.57
N ASN A 240 26.06 22.50 12.07
CA ASN A 240 25.78 21.66 10.90
C ASN A 240 24.53 20.81 11.17
N LYS A 241 23.33 21.36 10.98
CA LYS A 241 22.08 20.62 11.07
C LYS A 241 22.00 19.71 9.85
N ARG A 242 22.18 18.44 10.06
CA ARG A 242 22.21 17.40 9.03
C ARG A 242 20.84 17.33 8.35
N GLN A 243 20.81 17.55 7.03
CA GLN A 243 19.62 17.33 6.23
C GLN A 243 19.48 15.83 5.93
N TRP A 244 18.29 15.27 6.18
CA TRP A 244 17.94 13.91 5.84
C TRP A 244 17.11 13.89 4.57
N VAL A 245 17.45 12.97 3.67
CA VAL A 245 16.76 12.77 2.40
C VAL A 245 16.27 11.34 2.37
N PHE A 246 14.96 11.14 2.18
CA PHE A 246 14.33 9.84 2.24
C PHE A 246 13.02 9.81 1.45
N PHE A 247 12.50 8.62 1.12
CA PHE A 247 11.21 8.46 0.45
C PHE A 247 10.07 8.62 1.46
N GLY A 248 9.67 9.85 1.71
CA GLY A 248 8.69 10.21 2.75
C GLY A 248 7.23 10.13 2.31
N GLN A 249 6.95 9.82 1.05
CA GLN A 249 5.61 9.78 0.46
C GLN A 249 5.23 8.36 0.04
N PRO A 250 4.07 7.82 0.51
CA PRO A 250 3.58 6.49 0.12
C PRO A 250 2.85 6.53 -1.25
N ILE A 251 3.57 6.82 -2.33
CA ILE A 251 3.02 7.13 -3.67
C ILE A 251 2.05 6.05 -4.17
N ALA A 252 2.39 4.76 -4.08
CA ALA A 252 1.49 3.69 -4.53
C ALA A 252 0.21 3.59 -3.68
N ASP A 253 0.29 3.88 -2.39
CA ASP A 253 -0.91 3.95 -1.53
C ASP A 253 -1.77 5.16 -1.90
N GLU A 254 -1.16 6.29 -2.23
CA GLU A 254 -1.89 7.48 -2.67
C GLU A 254 -2.54 7.30 -4.04
N LEU A 255 -1.91 6.57 -4.96
CA LEU A 255 -2.54 6.18 -6.23
C LEU A 255 -3.76 5.28 -6.00
N ARG A 256 -3.70 4.37 -5.02
CA ARG A 256 -4.88 3.60 -4.57
C ARG A 256 -5.94 4.51 -3.98
N ALA A 257 -5.55 5.46 -3.14
CA ALA A 257 -6.46 6.43 -2.54
C ALA A 257 -7.15 7.29 -3.60
N LEU A 258 -6.44 7.74 -4.64
CA LEU A 258 -7.01 8.48 -5.77
C LEU A 258 -8.12 7.69 -6.48
N LEU A 259 -7.89 6.40 -6.75
CA LEU A 259 -8.91 5.53 -7.33
C LEU A 259 -10.13 5.40 -6.41
N LEU A 260 -9.90 5.20 -5.11
CA LEU A 260 -10.98 5.06 -4.13
C LEU A 260 -11.75 6.37 -3.93
N GLN A 261 -11.07 7.51 -3.96
CA GLN A 261 -11.73 8.83 -3.95
C GLN A 261 -12.67 9.01 -5.14
N ALA A 262 -12.26 8.60 -6.35
CA ALA A 262 -13.14 8.64 -7.53
C ALA A 262 -14.38 7.76 -7.35
N LEU A 263 -14.22 6.57 -6.75
CA LEU A 263 -15.34 5.67 -6.43
C LEU A 263 -16.26 6.27 -5.35
N PHE A 264 -15.70 6.82 -4.28
CA PHE A 264 -16.47 7.42 -3.18
C PHE A 264 -17.22 8.67 -3.65
N PHE A 265 -16.55 9.51 -4.43
CA PHE A 265 -17.18 10.68 -5.07
C PHE A 265 -18.38 10.27 -5.93
N ALA A 266 -18.18 9.30 -6.85
CA ALA A 266 -19.26 8.79 -7.70
C ALA A 266 -20.41 8.18 -6.89
N ALA A 267 -20.10 7.46 -5.81
CA ALA A 267 -21.10 6.88 -4.93
C ALA A 267 -21.90 7.96 -4.17
N GLN A 268 -21.25 9.00 -3.67
CA GLN A 268 -21.93 10.14 -3.02
C GLN A 268 -22.84 10.91 -3.97
N GLN A 269 -22.40 11.14 -5.23
CA GLN A 269 -23.25 11.77 -6.25
C GLN A 269 -24.54 10.99 -6.53
N LYS A 270 -24.55 9.69 -6.21
CA LYS A 270 -25.70 8.80 -6.37
C LYS A 270 -26.34 8.41 -5.05
N THR A 271 -25.96 9.02 -3.94
CA THR A 271 -26.46 8.72 -2.60
C THR A 271 -26.37 7.22 -2.30
N LEU A 272 -25.27 6.58 -2.73
CA LEU A 272 -25.07 5.14 -2.54
C LEU A 272 -24.28 4.88 -1.25
N PRO A 273 -24.80 4.07 -0.33
CA PRO A 273 -24.11 3.68 0.88
C PRO A 273 -23.06 2.59 0.59
N LEU A 274 -21.99 2.96 -0.11
CA LEU A 274 -20.95 2.02 -0.54
C LEU A 274 -20.25 1.41 0.69
N PRO A 275 -20.32 0.07 0.88
CA PRO A 275 -19.70 -0.56 2.02
C PRO A 275 -18.22 -0.81 1.79
N MET A 276 -17.45 -0.78 2.88
CA MET A 276 -16.03 -1.07 2.93
C MET A 276 -15.71 -1.91 4.17
N LEU A 277 -15.01 -3.02 4.00
CA LEU A 277 -14.46 -3.78 5.12
C LEU A 277 -13.13 -3.13 5.52
N TRP A 278 -13.04 -2.56 6.74
CA TRP A 278 -11.84 -1.87 7.20
C TRP A 278 -10.59 -2.77 7.17
N TYR A 279 -9.43 -2.18 6.99
CA TYR A 279 -8.17 -2.92 6.80
C TYR A 279 -7.82 -3.80 8.00
N TRP A 280 -8.03 -3.32 9.23
CA TRP A 280 -7.52 -3.96 10.44
C TRP A 280 -8.62 -4.32 11.43
N GLN A 281 -8.37 -5.38 12.22
CA GLN A 281 -9.30 -5.81 13.26
C GLN A 281 -9.39 -4.79 14.39
N GLY A 282 -10.58 -4.70 15.00
CA GLY A 282 -10.85 -3.84 16.15
C GLY A 282 -10.56 -2.38 15.90
N ASP A 283 -10.77 -1.91 14.68
CA ASP A 283 -10.63 -0.51 14.26
C ASP A 283 -9.24 0.11 14.44
N ALA A 284 -8.18 -0.68 14.53
CA ALA A 284 -6.85 -0.13 14.56
C ALA A 284 -6.63 0.79 13.34
N PRO A 285 -6.10 1.99 13.49
CA PRO A 285 -5.85 2.89 12.36
C PRO A 285 -4.76 2.37 11.43
N ALA A 286 -3.75 1.70 11.99
CA ALA A 286 -2.65 1.07 11.29
C ALA A 286 -2.03 -0.03 12.16
N ILE A 287 -1.12 -0.82 11.58
CA ILE A 287 -0.33 -1.82 12.29
C ILE A 287 1.14 -1.38 12.32
N GLY A 288 1.81 -1.60 13.45
CA GLY A 288 3.26 -1.52 13.59
C GLY A 288 3.88 -2.91 13.57
N LEU A 289 4.98 -3.07 12.87
CA LEU A 289 5.82 -4.26 12.82
C LEU A 289 7.25 -3.87 13.18
N ILE A 290 7.78 -4.45 14.25
CA ILE A 290 9.21 -4.42 14.55
C ILE A 290 9.78 -5.78 14.21
N SER A 291 10.82 -5.80 13.39
CA SER A 291 11.59 -7.01 13.11
C SER A 291 13.03 -6.89 13.62
N HIS A 292 13.66 -8.05 13.85
CA HIS A 292 15.03 -8.16 14.35
C HIS A 292 15.79 -9.14 13.48
N ASP A 293 16.81 -8.67 12.77
CA ASP A 293 17.73 -9.53 12.02
C ASP A 293 18.86 -9.93 12.98
N THR A 294 19.02 -11.25 13.20
CA THR A 294 19.86 -11.77 14.29
C THR A 294 21.32 -11.95 13.89
N ASP A 295 21.83 -11.15 12.99
CA ASP A 295 23.20 -11.21 12.48
C ASP A 295 24.21 -11.55 13.59
N GLY A 296 25.07 -12.55 13.37
CA GLY A 296 26.01 -13.02 14.36
C GLY A 296 25.41 -13.83 15.52
N ASN A 297 24.08 -13.84 15.71
CA ASN A 297 23.35 -14.63 16.70
C ASN A 297 23.95 -14.60 18.14
N ASP A 298 24.37 -13.42 18.63
CA ASP A 298 24.87 -13.24 19.99
C ASP A 298 23.74 -13.46 21.02
N PRO A 299 23.81 -14.52 21.86
CA PRO A 299 22.74 -14.83 22.80
C PRO A 299 22.54 -13.77 23.89
N GLU A 300 23.60 -13.08 24.31
CA GLU A 300 23.52 -12.06 25.36
C GLU A 300 22.72 -10.85 24.87
N LEU A 301 23.03 -10.39 23.65
CA LEU A 301 22.30 -9.30 22.98
C LEU A 301 20.88 -9.70 22.64
N GLY A 302 20.67 -10.96 22.25
CA GLY A 302 19.33 -11.52 22.02
C GLY A 302 18.47 -11.48 23.29
N TRP A 303 18.99 -11.95 24.44
CA TRP A 303 18.30 -11.88 25.73
C TRP A 303 18.03 -10.45 26.17
N GLU A 304 18.97 -9.52 25.94
CA GLU A 304 18.82 -8.12 26.30
C GLU A 304 17.69 -7.46 25.49
N LEU A 305 17.69 -7.67 24.19
CA LEU A 305 16.64 -7.14 23.31
C LEU A 305 15.27 -7.74 23.64
N LEU A 306 15.18 -9.06 23.89
CA LEU A 306 13.92 -9.72 24.25
C LEU A 306 13.31 -9.11 25.52
N ARG A 307 14.11 -8.95 26.59
CA ARG A 307 13.65 -8.28 27.82
C ARG A 307 13.21 -6.85 27.57
N PHE A 308 13.91 -6.14 26.68
CA PHE A 308 13.57 -4.77 26.35
C PHE A 308 12.24 -4.67 25.60
N VAL A 309 11.99 -5.46 24.55
CA VAL A 309 10.71 -5.43 23.83
C VAL A 309 9.54 -5.90 24.69
N GLN A 310 9.76 -6.89 25.58
CA GLN A 310 8.77 -7.29 26.59
C GLN A 310 8.40 -6.12 27.51
N SER A 311 9.38 -5.29 27.92
CA SER A 311 9.13 -4.11 28.75
C SER A 311 8.31 -3.01 28.03
N LEU A 312 8.31 -3.02 26.70
CA LEU A 312 7.50 -2.14 25.87
C LEU A 312 6.08 -2.69 25.61
N GLY A 313 5.81 -3.94 26.02
CA GLY A 313 4.50 -4.59 25.84
C GLY A 313 4.15 -4.92 24.40
N ILE A 314 5.13 -5.16 23.53
CA ILE A 314 4.93 -5.46 22.12
C ILE A 314 5.45 -6.86 21.75
N ALA A 315 4.82 -7.46 20.74
CA ALA A 315 5.33 -8.66 20.06
C ALA A 315 6.08 -8.25 18.80
N THR A 316 7.19 -8.94 18.50
CA THR A 316 8.10 -8.62 17.39
C THR A 316 8.44 -9.86 16.57
N THR A 317 8.99 -9.68 15.36
CA THR A 317 9.41 -10.76 14.46
C THR A 317 10.94 -10.91 14.50
N TRP A 318 11.44 -12.10 14.82
CA TRP A 318 12.87 -12.41 14.91
C TRP A 318 13.28 -13.21 13.68
N CYS A 319 13.98 -12.56 12.76
CA CYS A 319 14.52 -13.16 11.55
C CYS A 319 15.87 -13.81 11.87
N VAL A 320 15.88 -15.14 12.02
CA VAL A 320 17.05 -15.89 12.47
C VAL A 320 17.90 -16.34 11.30
N ILE A 321 19.19 -15.96 11.33
CA ILE A 321 20.16 -16.28 10.28
C ILE A 321 20.78 -17.67 10.47
N TYR A 322 21.03 -18.36 9.35
CA TYR A 322 21.77 -19.62 9.30
C TYR A 322 23.27 -19.38 9.60
N PRO A 323 23.98 -20.27 10.33
CA PRO A 323 23.53 -21.53 10.96
C PRO A 323 23.00 -21.36 12.39
N GLY A 324 22.59 -20.17 12.82
CA GLY A 324 22.12 -19.91 14.16
C GLY A 324 23.24 -19.65 15.17
N GLY A 325 22.92 -19.77 16.44
CA GLY A 325 23.86 -19.51 17.57
C GLY A 325 23.11 -19.25 18.86
N TYR A 326 21.79 -18.99 18.76
CA TYR A 326 20.97 -18.86 19.96
C TYR A 326 20.75 -20.24 20.62
N PRO A 327 20.80 -20.32 21.95
CA PRO A 327 20.46 -21.55 22.64
C PRO A 327 18.95 -21.84 22.53
N PRO A 328 18.54 -23.14 22.60
CA PRO A 328 17.12 -23.53 22.53
C PRO A 328 16.23 -22.80 23.56
N SER A 329 16.80 -22.42 24.72
CA SER A 329 16.08 -21.64 25.74
C SER A 329 15.70 -20.23 25.26
N LEU A 330 16.53 -19.58 24.45
CA LEU A 330 16.23 -18.25 23.92
C LEU A 330 15.15 -18.34 22.81
N TYR A 331 15.23 -19.32 21.89
CA TYR A 331 14.17 -19.54 20.91
C TYR A 331 12.81 -19.78 21.60
N ARG A 332 12.79 -20.59 22.64
CA ARG A 332 11.58 -20.84 23.42
C ARG A 332 11.07 -19.58 24.10
N ALA A 333 11.94 -18.79 24.71
CA ALA A 333 11.57 -17.55 25.37
C ALA A 333 11.02 -16.50 24.40
N ILE A 334 11.54 -16.43 23.16
CA ILE A 334 11.00 -15.57 22.09
C ILE A 334 9.56 -15.99 21.76
N LEU A 335 9.30 -17.28 21.59
CA LEU A 335 7.97 -17.80 21.30
C LEU A 335 7.00 -17.60 22.47
N ASP A 336 7.45 -17.87 23.71
CA ASP A 336 6.66 -17.71 24.94
C ASP A 336 6.28 -16.24 25.19
N ALA A 337 7.11 -15.30 24.70
CA ALA A 337 6.80 -13.87 24.69
C ALA A 337 5.77 -13.44 23.63
N GLY A 338 5.22 -14.38 22.86
CA GLY A 338 4.30 -14.10 21.76
C GLY A 338 4.96 -13.50 20.52
N CYS A 339 6.28 -13.49 20.45
CA CYS A 339 7.06 -13.06 19.29
C CYS A 339 7.10 -14.18 18.23
N GLU A 340 7.44 -13.80 17.02
CA GLU A 340 7.57 -14.71 15.88
C GLU A 340 9.04 -15.07 15.63
N ILE A 341 9.30 -16.32 15.25
CA ILE A 341 10.56 -16.74 14.63
C ILE A 341 10.34 -16.86 13.14
N ALA A 342 11.09 -16.06 12.36
CA ALA A 342 11.13 -16.00 10.91
C ALA A 342 12.50 -16.41 10.39
N LEU A 343 12.60 -16.73 9.09
CA LEU A 343 13.87 -17.00 8.46
C LEU A 343 14.57 -15.68 8.06
N HIS A 344 15.87 -15.59 8.39
CA HIS A 344 16.77 -14.62 7.78
C HIS A 344 17.61 -15.31 6.71
N PHE A 345 17.08 -15.39 5.49
CA PHE A 345 17.74 -16.12 4.40
C PHE A 345 19.08 -15.46 4.07
N ASP A 346 20.18 -16.19 4.33
CA ASP A 346 21.52 -15.75 3.98
C ASP A 346 21.92 -16.30 2.61
N ALA A 347 22.27 -15.40 1.71
CA ALA A 347 22.80 -15.72 0.38
C ALA A 347 24.13 -15.01 0.13
N PHE A 348 24.84 -14.61 1.20
CA PHE A 348 26.00 -13.73 1.12
C PHE A 348 27.28 -14.31 1.73
N THR A 349 27.23 -15.04 2.84
CA THR A 349 28.43 -15.41 3.63
C THR A 349 29.37 -16.43 2.98
N GLY A 350 29.10 -16.86 1.75
CA GLY A 350 30.06 -17.63 0.93
C GLY A 350 30.22 -19.09 1.29
N THR A 351 29.35 -19.66 2.14
CA THR A 351 29.32 -21.11 2.38
C THR A 351 28.54 -21.84 1.26
N PRO A 352 28.71 -23.17 1.09
CA PRO A 352 27.94 -23.91 0.08
C PRO A 352 26.41 -23.79 0.19
N PHE A 353 25.91 -23.39 1.36
CA PHE A 353 24.46 -23.26 1.65
C PHE A 353 23.98 -21.81 1.76
N THR A 354 24.83 -20.83 1.45
CA THR A 354 24.54 -19.39 1.54
C THR A 354 24.66 -18.67 0.19
N THR A 355 24.30 -19.35 -0.90
CA THR A 355 24.22 -18.75 -2.24
C THR A 355 22.78 -18.51 -2.63
N TRP A 356 22.56 -17.51 -3.53
CA TRP A 356 21.23 -17.18 -4.05
C TRP A 356 20.68 -18.34 -4.87
N SER A 357 19.87 -19.17 -4.25
CA SER A 357 19.20 -20.27 -4.91
C SER A 357 18.01 -20.80 -4.09
N LYS A 358 17.00 -21.30 -4.79
CA LYS A 358 15.85 -21.97 -4.19
C LYS A 358 16.24 -23.18 -3.31
N ARG A 359 17.30 -23.92 -3.74
CA ARG A 359 17.82 -25.05 -2.97
C ARG A 359 18.30 -24.61 -1.59
N ASN A 360 19.08 -23.53 -1.52
CA ASN A 360 19.64 -23.02 -0.27
C ASN A 360 18.57 -22.38 0.61
N LEU A 361 17.62 -21.68 0.03
CA LEU A 361 16.44 -21.21 0.79
C LEU A 361 15.73 -22.37 1.48
N ARG A 362 15.50 -23.49 0.78
CA ARG A 362 14.89 -24.71 1.35
C ARG A 362 15.75 -25.33 2.46
N ILE A 363 17.07 -25.39 2.29
CA ILE A 363 18.00 -25.93 3.29
C ILE A 363 17.93 -25.08 4.56
N GLN A 364 18.02 -23.78 4.45
CA GLN A 364 18.00 -22.87 5.60
C GLN A 364 16.62 -22.84 6.27
N TRP A 365 15.54 -22.90 5.49
CA TRP A 365 14.18 -23.00 6.03
C TRP A 365 13.98 -24.30 6.82
N GLN A 366 14.46 -25.44 6.30
CA GLN A 366 14.39 -26.73 7.00
C GLN A 366 15.25 -26.72 8.26
N TRP A 367 16.47 -26.19 8.16
CA TRP A 367 17.36 -26.03 9.32
C TRP A 367 16.66 -25.23 10.44
N LEU A 368 16.04 -24.10 10.13
CA LEU A 368 15.36 -23.29 11.14
C LEU A 368 14.23 -24.06 11.83
N LYS A 369 13.46 -24.82 11.03
CA LYS A 369 12.40 -25.69 11.55
C LYS A 369 12.96 -26.75 12.51
N ASP A 370 14.08 -27.37 12.16
CA ASP A 370 14.71 -28.41 12.99
C ASP A 370 15.30 -27.81 14.28
N ALA A 371 15.87 -26.61 14.22
CA ALA A 371 16.48 -25.92 15.35
C ALA A 371 15.44 -25.35 16.33
N THR A 372 14.29 -24.93 15.87
CA THR A 372 13.28 -24.19 16.66
C THR A 372 11.97 -24.95 16.88
N GLY A 373 11.70 -25.99 16.10
CA GLY A 373 10.42 -26.69 16.04
C GLY A 373 9.33 -25.92 15.26
N VAL A 374 9.64 -24.74 14.70
CA VAL A 374 8.69 -23.86 14.03
C VAL A 374 8.96 -23.81 12.53
N ALA A 375 7.95 -24.13 11.73
CA ALA A 375 8.00 -23.88 10.28
C ALA A 375 7.76 -22.37 10.03
N ALA A 376 8.83 -21.64 9.72
CA ALA A 376 8.75 -20.21 9.48
C ALA A 376 7.79 -19.89 8.34
N VAL A 377 6.84 -18.99 8.59
CA VAL A 377 5.88 -18.47 7.61
C VAL A 377 6.30 -17.12 7.04
N SER A 378 7.38 -16.56 7.56
CA SER A 378 7.93 -15.26 7.16
C SER A 378 9.40 -15.36 6.86
N ASN A 379 9.88 -14.50 5.96
CA ASN A 379 11.28 -14.40 5.58
C ASN A 379 11.71 -12.94 5.42
N LYS A 380 12.97 -12.67 5.73
CA LYS A 380 13.72 -11.50 5.32
C LYS A 380 15.11 -11.92 4.86
N ASN A 381 15.58 -11.39 3.73
CA ASN A 381 16.90 -11.72 3.21
C ASN A 381 17.99 -10.91 3.91
N HIS A 382 19.08 -11.56 4.27
CA HIS A 382 20.28 -10.91 4.79
C HIS A 382 20.80 -9.88 3.79
N TYR A 383 21.18 -8.68 4.26
CA TYR A 383 21.52 -7.50 3.44
C TYR A 383 20.39 -7.03 2.49
N THR A 384 19.14 -7.40 2.73
CA THR A 384 18.05 -7.20 1.75
C THR A 384 18.38 -7.74 0.35
N ARG A 385 19.28 -8.73 0.24
CA ARG A 385 19.74 -9.29 -1.02
C ARG A 385 18.57 -9.71 -1.90
N TRP A 386 18.68 -9.38 -3.20
CA TRP A 386 17.64 -9.65 -4.17
C TRP A 386 18.24 -9.78 -5.57
N GLU A 387 17.87 -10.84 -6.30
CA GLU A 387 18.23 -11.03 -7.70
C GLU A 387 16.97 -11.31 -8.51
N GLY A 388 16.91 -10.80 -9.74
CA GLY A 388 15.72 -10.90 -10.57
C GLY A 388 14.57 -10.02 -10.07
N ARG A 389 13.33 -10.38 -10.40
CA ARG A 389 12.14 -9.59 -10.04
C ARG A 389 11.15 -10.35 -9.17
N LEU A 390 10.66 -11.51 -9.63
CA LEU A 390 9.59 -12.28 -8.97
C LEU A 390 9.99 -13.69 -8.54
N GLU A 391 11.18 -14.15 -8.92
CA GLU A 391 11.67 -15.52 -8.71
C GLU A 391 11.67 -15.87 -7.22
N PHE A 392 12.12 -14.96 -6.38
CA PHE A 392 12.19 -15.19 -4.95
C PHE A 392 10.81 -15.35 -4.31
N PHE A 393 9.83 -14.55 -4.72
CA PHE A 393 8.45 -14.71 -4.27
C PHE A 393 7.86 -16.06 -4.66
N ARG A 394 8.21 -16.60 -5.85
CA ARG A 394 7.80 -17.96 -6.28
C ARG A 394 8.43 -19.03 -5.40
N TRP A 395 9.72 -18.85 -5.03
CA TRP A 395 10.38 -19.79 -4.11
C TRP A 395 9.74 -19.79 -2.72
N CYS A 396 9.42 -18.62 -2.21
CA CYS A 396 8.69 -18.47 -0.95
C CYS A 396 7.33 -19.18 -0.99
N GLU A 397 6.55 -18.94 -2.06
CA GLU A 397 5.24 -19.58 -2.23
C GLU A 397 5.33 -21.11 -2.21
N GLU A 398 6.30 -21.68 -2.92
CA GLU A 398 6.50 -23.12 -2.99
C GLU A 398 6.91 -23.77 -1.65
N LEU A 399 7.54 -22.99 -0.76
CA LEU A 399 7.93 -23.44 0.59
C LEU A 399 6.86 -23.15 1.65
N GLY A 400 5.76 -22.49 1.28
CA GLY A 400 4.71 -22.09 2.23
C GLY A 400 5.06 -20.85 3.06
N ILE A 401 6.09 -20.10 2.68
CA ILE A 401 6.41 -18.78 3.24
C ILE A 401 5.34 -17.80 2.73
N ARG A 402 4.62 -17.16 3.65
CA ARG A 402 3.47 -16.30 3.35
C ARG A 402 3.76 -14.81 3.45
N ALA A 403 4.80 -14.43 4.21
CA ALA A 403 5.26 -13.05 4.35
C ALA A 403 6.70 -12.91 3.86
N GLU A 404 6.95 -11.92 3.02
CA GLU A 404 8.28 -11.54 2.56
C GLU A 404 8.55 -10.08 2.94
N GLN A 405 9.72 -9.80 3.55
CA GLN A 405 10.02 -8.54 4.23
C GLN A 405 11.28 -7.84 3.72
N SER A 406 11.86 -8.30 2.60
CA SER A 406 13.16 -7.81 2.11
C SER A 406 13.05 -6.56 1.22
N LYS A 407 11.84 -6.20 0.75
CA LYS A 407 11.65 -4.99 -0.05
C LYS A 407 11.78 -3.75 0.82
N GLY A 408 12.98 -3.15 0.84
CA GLY A 408 13.28 -2.00 1.68
C GLY A 408 14.71 -1.51 1.55
N PRO A 409 15.10 -0.52 2.39
CA PRO A 409 16.37 0.18 2.31
C PRO A 409 17.51 -0.62 2.96
N SER A 410 18.71 -0.47 2.42
CA SER A 410 19.95 -0.82 3.09
C SER A 410 21.05 0.23 2.85
N LYS A 411 20.81 1.18 1.98
CA LYS A 411 21.78 2.21 1.56
C LYS A 411 21.31 3.60 2.01
N ARG A 412 22.24 4.56 2.04
CA ARG A 412 21.93 5.93 2.42
C ARG A 412 20.95 6.55 1.42
N GLY A 413 19.91 7.21 1.92
CA GLY A 413 18.91 7.91 1.11
C GLY A 413 17.79 7.02 0.55
N THR A 414 17.80 5.71 0.83
CA THR A 414 16.74 4.77 0.40
C THR A 414 15.65 4.54 1.45
N VAL A 415 15.83 5.09 2.67
CA VAL A 415 14.87 4.94 3.78
C VAL A 415 13.47 5.42 3.39
N GLY A 416 12.45 4.77 3.89
CA GLY A 416 11.05 5.15 3.74
C GLY A 416 10.26 4.29 2.75
N PHE A 417 9.34 4.92 2.03
CA PHE A 417 8.42 4.25 1.11
C PHE A 417 9.06 3.99 -0.27
N LEU A 418 10.26 3.44 -0.29
CA LEU A 418 11.04 3.16 -1.50
C LEU A 418 10.24 2.33 -2.55
N PHE A 419 9.40 1.40 -2.10
CA PHE A 419 8.47 0.64 -2.92
C PHE A 419 7.04 1.17 -2.85
N GLY A 420 6.90 2.48 -2.65
CA GLY A 420 5.70 3.28 -2.85
C GLY A 420 4.60 3.15 -1.82
N GLY A 421 4.73 2.33 -0.76
CA GLY A 421 3.60 2.25 0.14
C GLY A 421 3.81 1.47 1.44
N SER A 422 2.84 1.65 2.32
CA SER A 422 2.70 0.98 3.61
C SER A 422 1.73 -0.19 3.59
N HIS A 423 0.83 -0.25 2.61
CA HIS A 423 -0.07 -1.40 2.49
C HIS A 423 0.68 -2.66 2.07
N PRO A 424 0.53 -3.77 2.80
CA PRO A 424 0.99 -5.07 2.33
C PRO A 424 0.35 -5.43 0.99
N TRP A 425 1.12 -5.99 0.08
CA TRP A 425 0.67 -6.25 -1.27
C TRP A 425 1.04 -7.65 -1.76
N ARG A 426 0.31 -8.15 -2.74
CA ARG A 426 0.55 -9.44 -3.36
C ARG A 426 1.22 -9.25 -4.72
N PRO A 427 2.36 -9.93 -4.96
CA PRO A 427 2.99 -9.88 -6.27
C PRO A 427 2.05 -10.42 -7.36
N LEU A 428 1.96 -9.67 -8.46
CA LEU A 428 1.32 -10.11 -9.69
C LEU A 428 2.38 -10.78 -10.56
N ASP A 429 2.28 -12.11 -10.70
CA ASP A 429 3.17 -12.90 -11.55
C ASP A 429 2.74 -12.74 -13.01
N ASP A 430 3.27 -11.70 -13.64
CA ASP A 430 3.02 -11.28 -15.01
C ASP A 430 4.03 -11.85 -16.02
N GLU A 431 5.01 -12.63 -15.57
CA GLU A 431 6.05 -13.24 -16.39
C GLU A 431 5.66 -14.63 -16.92
N ARG A 432 4.51 -15.16 -16.49
CA ARG A 432 4.02 -16.46 -16.93
C ARG A 432 2.94 -16.31 -18.00
N GLU A 433 2.77 -17.37 -18.82
CA GLU A 433 1.68 -17.44 -19.81
C GLU A 433 0.29 -17.17 -19.21
N ARG A 434 0.08 -17.59 -17.95
CA ARG A 434 -1.16 -17.34 -17.20
C ARG A 434 -0.85 -16.48 -15.98
N PRO A 435 -0.96 -15.16 -16.11
CA PRO A 435 -0.71 -14.24 -15.01
C PRO A 435 -1.63 -14.51 -13.82
N ARG A 436 -1.06 -14.46 -12.60
CA ARG A 436 -1.79 -14.68 -11.35
C ARG A 436 -1.19 -13.91 -10.18
N PHE A 437 -1.95 -13.69 -9.15
CA PHE A 437 -1.39 -13.23 -7.88
C PHE A 437 -0.73 -14.39 -7.13
N LEU A 438 0.48 -14.15 -6.64
CA LEU A 438 1.15 -15.09 -5.75
C LEU A 438 0.47 -15.09 -4.38
N SER A 439 0.57 -16.19 -3.63
CA SER A 439 -0.01 -16.30 -2.28
C SER A 439 0.86 -15.63 -1.21
N VAL A 440 2.07 -15.23 -1.55
CA VAL A 440 2.97 -14.46 -0.69
C VAL A 440 2.48 -13.02 -0.58
N THR A 441 2.63 -12.44 0.59
CA THR A 441 2.39 -11.01 0.85
C THR A 441 3.72 -10.32 1.12
N ALA A 442 4.05 -9.30 0.36
CA ALA A 442 5.18 -8.42 0.64
C ALA A 442 4.78 -7.39 1.70
N ILE A 443 5.64 -7.21 2.71
CA ILE A 443 5.54 -6.18 3.75
C ILE A 443 6.81 -5.33 3.66
N ASN A 444 6.69 -4.14 3.06
CA ASN A 444 7.85 -3.28 2.82
C ASN A 444 8.53 -2.87 4.12
N LEU A 445 9.86 -2.93 4.14
CA LEU A 445 10.70 -2.40 5.20
C LEU A 445 10.94 -0.90 4.98
N PHE A 446 10.90 -0.07 6.04
CA PHE A 446 11.08 1.37 5.92
C PHE A 446 12.44 1.87 6.37
N SER A 447 13.02 1.24 7.38
CA SER A 447 14.35 1.62 7.86
C SER A 447 15.07 0.46 8.50
N GLN A 448 16.41 0.55 8.53
CA GLN A 448 17.27 -0.32 9.32
C GLN A 448 17.82 0.48 10.49
N ASP A 449 17.51 0.06 11.72
CA ASP A 449 17.83 0.75 12.97
C ASP A 449 17.48 2.25 12.97
N MET A 450 17.33 2.80 14.13
CA MET A 450 17.19 4.23 14.35
C MET A 450 17.93 4.60 15.63
N VAL A 451 18.26 5.88 15.73
CA VAL A 451 18.82 6.48 16.93
C VAL A 451 17.98 7.67 17.38
N SER A 452 18.08 8.05 18.65
CA SER A 452 17.41 9.26 19.13
C SER A 452 17.94 10.51 18.43
N ASP A 453 17.12 11.56 18.33
CA ASP A 453 17.45 12.78 17.58
C ASP A 453 18.63 13.57 18.16
N ASP A 454 18.95 13.36 19.43
CA ASP A 454 20.10 13.92 20.15
C ASP A 454 21.40 13.11 20.00
N THR A 455 21.36 12.00 19.25
CA THR A 455 22.54 11.17 19.00
C THR A 455 23.57 11.96 18.18
N PRO A 456 24.83 12.03 18.63
CA PRO A 456 25.88 12.75 17.90
C PRO A 456 26.20 12.09 16.55
N PRO A 457 26.83 12.80 15.60
CA PRO A 457 27.05 12.32 14.23
C PRO A 457 27.80 10.98 14.12
N ASP A 458 28.71 10.68 15.05
CA ASP A 458 29.46 9.42 15.13
C ASP A 458 28.62 8.23 15.61
N GLY A 459 27.46 8.50 16.23
CA GLY A 459 26.48 7.48 16.59
C GLY A 459 25.70 6.91 15.41
N PHE A 460 25.78 7.51 14.22
CA PHE A 460 25.17 7.01 12.99
C PHE A 460 26.13 6.01 12.30
N PHE A 461 26.19 4.82 12.85
CA PHE A 461 27.20 3.79 12.54
C PHE A 461 26.91 2.98 11.26
N HIS A 462 25.78 3.19 10.59
CA HIS A 462 25.40 2.52 9.35
C HIS A 462 24.73 3.53 8.38
N PRO A 463 24.92 3.43 7.06
CA PRO A 463 24.39 4.40 6.10
C PRO A 463 22.87 4.57 6.10
N ALA A 464 22.12 3.51 6.39
CA ALA A 464 20.66 3.53 6.39
C ALA A 464 20.04 3.91 7.75
N ILE A 465 20.85 4.28 8.76
CA ILE A 465 20.35 4.72 10.07
C ILE A 465 19.85 6.16 9.96
N VAL A 466 18.67 6.39 10.53
CA VAL A 466 18.04 7.70 10.58
C VAL A 466 17.64 8.05 12.02
N PRO A 467 17.44 9.36 12.33
CA PRO A 467 16.88 9.75 13.61
C PRO A 467 15.43 9.28 13.74
N VAL A 468 14.98 9.07 14.97
CA VAL A 468 13.63 8.56 15.25
C VAL A 468 12.53 9.49 14.73
N SER A 469 12.77 10.79 14.59
CA SER A 469 11.82 11.74 13.99
C SER A 469 11.46 11.39 12.54
N VAL A 470 12.38 10.81 11.77
CA VAL A 470 12.08 10.26 10.42
C VAL A 470 11.16 9.04 10.55
N GLY A 471 11.42 8.15 11.51
CA GLY A 471 10.54 7.00 11.82
C GLY A 471 9.13 7.44 12.22
N GLU A 472 9.02 8.48 13.06
CA GLU A 472 7.72 9.08 13.44
C GLU A 472 6.98 9.66 12.23
N TRP A 473 7.67 10.31 11.30
CA TRP A 473 7.07 10.78 10.05
C TRP A 473 6.48 9.62 9.25
N LEU A 474 7.26 8.56 9.02
CA LEU A 474 6.83 7.38 8.27
C LEU A 474 5.65 6.68 8.96
N LEU A 475 5.66 6.58 10.29
CA LEU A 475 4.57 6.04 11.09
C LEU A 475 3.28 6.85 10.93
N ARG A 476 3.36 8.18 10.97
CA ARG A 476 2.20 9.07 10.76
C ARG A 476 1.63 8.96 9.34
N GLN A 477 2.48 8.89 8.32
CA GLN A 477 2.01 8.65 6.94
C GLN A 477 1.33 7.27 6.82
N THR A 478 1.87 6.25 7.47
CA THR A 478 1.27 4.92 7.51
C THR A 478 -0.11 4.93 8.18
N VAL A 479 -0.27 5.65 9.30
CA VAL A 479 -1.57 5.81 9.97
C VAL A 479 -2.57 6.52 9.06
N ARG A 480 -2.15 7.56 8.33
CA ARG A 480 -2.99 8.26 7.36
C ARG A 480 -3.51 7.32 6.26
N MET A 481 -2.67 6.40 5.80
CA MET A 481 -3.03 5.45 4.74
C MET A 481 -3.73 4.19 5.26
N GLY A 482 -3.58 3.84 6.54
CA GLY A 482 -4.14 2.61 7.12
C GLY A 482 -3.29 1.36 6.83
N GLY A 483 -1.99 1.51 6.69
CA GLY A 483 -1.05 0.45 6.31
C GLY A 483 -0.35 -0.26 7.46
N VAL A 484 0.85 -0.77 7.18
CA VAL A 484 1.79 -1.40 8.14
C VAL A 484 3.09 -0.59 8.17
N ALA A 485 3.46 -0.09 9.33
CA ALA A 485 4.74 0.58 9.56
C ALA A 485 5.78 -0.46 10.00
N HIS A 486 6.67 -0.83 9.11
CA HIS A 486 7.68 -1.86 9.35
C HIS A 486 9.07 -1.25 9.56
N PHE A 487 9.66 -1.47 10.73
CA PHE A 487 10.97 -1.01 11.13
C PHE A 487 11.83 -2.17 11.63
N LEU A 488 13.12 -2.13 11.34
CA LEU A 488 14.11 -3.11 11.78
C LEU A 488 14.97 -2.53 12.89
N PHE A 489 15.24 -3.36 13.93
CA PHE A 489 16.23 -3.09 14.97
C PHE A 489 17.04 -4.36 15.22
N HIS A 490 18.35 -4.34 14.93
CA HIS A 490 19.23 -5.48 15.11
C HIS A 490 19.56 -5.72 16.60
N PRO A 491 19.56 -6.96 17.08
CA PRO A 491 20.09 -7.28 18.41
C PRO A 491 21.52 -6.78 18.60
N ALA A 492 22.37 -6.91 17.57
CA ALA A 492 23.75 -6.46 17.59
C ALA A 492 23.93 -4.96 17.89
N HIS A 493 22.90 -4.16 17.63
CA HIS A 493 22.95 -2.71 17.78
C HIS A 493 22.22 -2.19 19.02
N ILE A 494 21.60 -3.06 19.84
CA ILE A 494 20.74 -2.64 20.95
C ILE A 494 21.49 -1.85 22.04
N ARG A 495 22.80 -2.06 22.17
CA ARG A 495 23.67 -1.32 23.10
C ARG A 495 24.23 -0.02 22.52
N ARG A 496 24.02 0.25 21.21
CA ARG A 496 24.48 1.49 20.58
C ARG A 496 23.73 2.68 21.14
N GLN A 497 24.44 3.82 21.22
CA GLN A 497 23.88 5.06 21.75
C GLN A 497 22.61 5.46 20.96
N GLY A 498 21.57 5.83 21.68
CA GLY A 498 20.30 6.30 21.10
C GLY A 498 19.36 5.18 20.60
N THR A 499 19.80 3.94 20.36
CA THR A 499 18.98 2.89 19.75
C THR A 499 17.79 2.47 20.63
N LYS A 500 18.02 2.18 21.92
CA LYS A 500 16.91 1.84 22.85
C LYS A 500 15.94 3.01 23.03
N ALA A 501 16.45 4.24 23.10
CA ALA A 501 15.64 5.44 23.23
C ALA A 501 14.76 5.64 21.99
N ALA A 502 15.32 5.44 20.81
CA ALA A 502 14.57 5.51 19.54
C ALA A 502 13.46 4.45 19.47
N LEU A 503 13.76 3.18 19.77
CA LEU A 503 12.76 2.11 19.76
C LEU A 503 11.64 2.39 20.78
N LYS A 504 11.98 2.80 22.00
CA LYS A 504 11.00 3.19 23.02
C LYS A 504 10.11 4.34 22.56
N ARG A 505 10.71 5.38 21.98
CA ARG A 505 9.99 6.56 21.49
C ARG A 505 9.05 6.20 20.34
N LEU A 506 9.52 5.43 19.37
CA LEU A 506 8.72 4.99 18.22
C LEU A 506 7.49 4.18 18.66
N VAL A 507 7.69 3.24 19.61
CA VAL A 507 6.59 2.44 20.17
C VAL A 507 5.59 3.31 20.92
N ALA A 508 6.06 4.26 21.71
CA ALA A 508 5.20 5.19 22.45
C ALA A 508 4.34 6.02 21.50
N VAL A 509 4.94 6.63 20.47
CA VAL A 509 4.18 7.38 19.43
C VAL A 509 3.18 6.49 18.72
N GLY A 510 3.55 5.23 18.44
CA GLY A 510 2.61 4.27 17.86
C GLY A 510 1.38 4.05 18.75
N HIS A 511 1.57 3.88 20.06
CA HIS A 511 0.46 3.76 21.01
C HIS A 511 -0.41 5.02 21.09
N GLU A 512 0.21 6.21 21.12
CA GLU A 512 -0.49 7.50 21.08
C GLU A 512 -1.38 7.64 19.83
N LEU A 513 -0.93 7.09 18.68
CA LEU A 513 -1.65 7.09 17.42
C LEU A 513 -2.66 5.92 17.28
N GLY A 514 -2.78 5.05 18.30
CA GLY A 514 -3.67 3.89 18.28
C GLY A 514 -3.16 2.71 17.43
N VAL A 515 -1.89 2.73 17.03
CA VAL A 515 -1.26 1.64 16.26
C VAL A 515 -1.17 0.39 17.13
N ARG A 516 -1.48 -0.77 16.54
CA ARG A 516 -1.26 -2.08 17.17
C ARG A 516 0.02 -2.72 16.65
N TRP A 517 0.88 -3.12 17.55
CA TRP A 517 2.11 -3.82 17.22
C TRP A 517 1.84 -5.31 17.04
N GLN A 518 2.20 -5.84 15.88
CA GLN A 518 1.95 -7.24 15.51
C GLN A 518 3.18 -7.83 14.81
N THR A 519 3.28 -9.16 14.87
CA THR A 519 4.28 -9.91 14.10
C THR A 519 3.84 -10.02 12.62
N SER A 520 4.79 -10.31 11.72
CA SER A 520 4.46 -10.50 10.30
C SER A 520 3.52 -11.70 10.08
N ALA A 521 3.66 -12.77 10.86
CA ALA A 521 2.75 -13.91 10.82
C ALA A 521 1.31 -13.51 11.19
N GLN A 522 1.12 -12.70 12.24
CA GLN A 522 -0.20 -12.20 12.63
C GLN A 522 -0.82 -11.33 11.55
N ILE A 523 -0.01 -10.46 10.92
CA ILE A 523 -0.45 -9.58 9.83
C ILE A 523 -0.97 -10.41 8.64
N VAL A 524 -0.17 -11.35 8.12
CA VAL A 524 -0.58 -12.12 6.94
C VAL A 524 -1.73 -13.08 7.24
N GLU A 525 -1.83 -13.61 8.45
CA GLU A 525 -2.96 -14.41 8.89
C GLU A 525 -4.26 -13.59 8.91
N TRP A 526 -4.19 -12.36 9.45
CA TRP A 526 -5.33 -11.45 9.42
C TRP A 526 -5.74 -11.09 7.99
N LEU A 527 -4.80 -10.75 7.13
CA LEU A 527 -5.07 -10.41 5.72
C LEU A 527 -5.70 -11.59 4.98
N HIS A 528 -5.27 -12.82 5.26
CA HIS A 528 -5.87 -14.02 4.69
C HIS A 528 -7.33 -14.19 5.13
N ARG A 529 -7.61 -14.10 6.42
CA ARG A 529 -8.98 -14.17 6.96
C ARG A 529 -9.86 -13.04 6.41
N ARG A 530 -9.35 -11.82 6.39
CA ARG A 530 -10.06 -10.66 5.87
C ARG A 530 -10.43 -10.82 4.38
N ARG A 531 -9.54 -11.36 3.55
CA ARG A 531 -9.84 -11.69 2.13
C ARG A 531 -10.95 -12.73 2.02
N THR A 532 -10.99 -13.70 2.93
CA THR A 532 -12.06 -14.69 2.97
C THR A 532 -13.40 -14.05 3.35
N MET A 533 -13.42 -13.17 4.35
CA MET A 533 -14.61 -12.39 4.70
C MET A 533 -15.10 -11.54 3.52
N HIS A 534 -14.20 -10.78 2.86
CA HIS A 534 -14.52 -9.96 1.70
C HIS A 534 -15.18 -10.77 0.56
N ARG A 535 -14.67 -11.97 0.25
CA ARG A 535 -15.27 -12.86 -0.77
C ARG A 535 -16.68 -13.31 -0.42
N ASN A 536 -17.04 -13.29 0.85
CA ASN A 536 -18.34 -13.68 1.38
C ASN A 536 -19.29 -12.50 1.61
N LEU A 537 -18.86 -11.27 1.28
CA LEU A 537 -19.69 -10.08 1.28
C LEU A 537 -20.38 -9.90 -0.07
N HIS A 538 -21.68 -9.71 -0.06
CA HIS A 538 -22.49 -9.48 -1.24
C HIS A 538 -23.43 -8.31 -1.00
N ILE A 539 -23.52 -7.42 -2.00
CA ILE A 539 -24.51 -6.35 -2.02
C ILE A 539 -25.66 -6.81 -2.88
N VAL A 540 -26.89 -6.66 -2.37
CA VAL A 540 -28.13 -6.98 -3.08
C VAL A 540 -29.08 -5.79 -2.97
N LYS A 541 -29.90 -5.56 -4.01
CA LYS A 541 -30.94 -4.56 -3.97
C LYS A 541 -32.25 -5.23 -3.50
N GLY A 542 -32.73 -4.85 -2.32
CA GLY A 542 -34.00 -5.29 -1.75
C GLY A 542 -35.14 -4.33 -2.08
N GLN A 543 -36.32 -4.60 -1.56
CA GLN A 543 -37.50 -3.72 -1.75
C GLN A 543 -37.35 -2.37 -1.05
N LYS A 544 -36.61 -2.32 0.07
CA LYS A 544 -36.39 -1.13 0.90
C LYS A 544 -35.08 -0.40 0.60
N GLY A 545 -34.30 -0.82 -0.42
CA GLY A 545 -33.01 -0.24 -0.72
C GLY A 545 -31.89 -1.27 -0.83
N TRP A 546 -30.66 -0.82 -0.63
CA TRP A 546 -29.49 -1.68 -0.70
C TRP A 546 -29.26 -2.44 0.60
N GLN A 547 -28.92 -3.71 0.50
CA GLN A 547 -28.66 -4.59 1.62
C GLN A 547 -27.31 -5.26 1.46
N LEU A 548 -26.57 -5.39 2.56
CA LEU A 548 -25.36 -6.18 2.62
C LEU A 548 -25.67 -7.55 3.21
N ARG A 549 -25.21 -8.58 2.52
CA ARG A 549 -25.33 -9.97 2.96
C ARG A 549 -23.94 -10.55 3.20
N ALA A 550 -23.67 -10.94 4.44
CA ALA A 550 -22.49 -11.72 4.79
C ALA A 550 -22.90 -13.20 4.90
N THR A 551 -22.23 -14.09 4.15
CA THR A 551 -22.50 -15.53 4.20
C THR A 551 -21.74 -16.24 5.32
N GLN A 552 -20.76 -15.55 5.94
CA GLN A 552 -19.99 -16.00 7.10
C GLN A 552 -19.84 -14.86 8.12
N PRO A 553 -19.57 -15.15 9.40
CA PRO A 553 -19.25 -14.12 10.39
C PRO A 553 -18.10 -13.22 9.97
N LEU A 554 -18.17 -11.94 10.34
CA LEU A 554 -17.12 -10.95 10.06
C LEU A 554 -16.08 -10.87 11.18
N ASP A 555 -16.08 -11.82 12.11
CA ASP A 555 -15.20 -11.87 13.28
C ASP A 555 -14.98 -10.47 13.91
N ASN A 556 -13.73 -10.07 14.14
CA ASN A 556 -13.40 -8.73 14.66
C ASN A 556 -13.18 -7.67 13.56
N ALA A 557 -13.66 -7.91 12.33
CA ALA A 557 -13.58 -6.93 11.27
C ALA A 557 -14.64 -5.84 11.43
N SER A 558 -14.29 -4.61 11.05
CA SER A 558 -15.21 -3.49 11.04
C SER A 558 -15.73 -3.25 9.64
N LEU A 559 -17.02 -3.26 9.51
CA LEU A 559 -17.73 -2.89 8.30
C LEU A 559 -18.14 -1.43 8.39
N LEU A 560 -17.79 -0.68 7.38
CA LEU A 560 -18.07 0.75 7.25
C LEU A 560 -18.98 0.99 6.05
N THR A 561 -19.78 2.04 6.09
CA THR A 561 -20.57 2.50 4.96
C THR A 561 -20.29 3.98 4.69
N LEU A 562 -20.17 4.34 3.41
CA LEU A 562 -20.01 5.71 2.98
C LEU A 562 -21.26 6.52 3.32
N LEU A 563 -21.08 7.67 3.94
CA LEU A 563 -22.15 8.61 4.25
C LEU A 563 -22.32 9.63 3.12
N PRO A 564 -23.56 10.11 2.89
CA PRO A 564 -23.76 11.27 2.06
C PRO A 564 -23.19 12.53 2.73
N PRO A 565 -22.91 13.61 1.98
CA PRO A 565 -22.27 14.82 2.52
C PRO A 565 -23.00 15.44 3.72
N GLU A 566 -24.31 15.49 3.69
CA GLU A 566 -25.17 15.99 4.76
C GLU A 566 -25.09 15.13 6.03
N GLY A 567 -24.74 13.87 5.89
CA GLY A 567 -24.50 12.93 6.97
C GLY A 567 -23.10 12.97 7.56
N ALA A 568 -22.19 13.79 7.04
CA ALA A 568 -20.77 13.83 7.42
C ALA A 568 -20.52 14.08 8.93
N HIS A 569 -21.45 14.79 9.62
CA HIS A 569 -21.38 15.02 11.07
C HIS A 569 -21.52 13.73 11.91
N ARG A 570 -22.01 12.63 11.31
CA ARG A 570 -22.18 11.32 11.94
C ARG A 570 -21.02 10.36 11.64
N ALA A 571 -19.95 10.83 10.98
CA ALA A 571 -18.85 9.97 10.59
C ALA A 571 -18.09 9.42 11.81
N ASP A 572 -17.97 8.10 11.88
CA ASP A 572 -17.07 7.42 12.82
C ASP A 572 -15.62 7.47 12.34
N ARG A 573 -15.43 7.59 11.01
CA ARG A 573 -14.10 7.61 10.39
C ARG A 573 -14.11 8.41 9.09
N TRP A 574 -13.01 9.11 8.86
CA TRP A 574 -12.72 9.72 7.57
C TRP A 574 -11.69 8.86 6.82
N ILE A 575 -12.00 8.49 5.59
CA ILE A 575 -11.14 7.67 4.74
C ILE A 575 -10.89 8.46 3.45
N TYR A 576 -9.65 8.86 3.25
CA TYR A 576 -9.22 9.67 2.10
C TYR A 576 -10.09 10.91 1.87
N GLY A 577 -10.49 11.59 2.95
CA GLY A 577 -11.34 12.79 2.88
C GLY A 577 -12.85 12.52 2.86
N PHE A 578 -13.30 11.26 2.81
CA PHE A 578 -14.71 10.88 2.74
C PHE A 578 -15.24 10.35 4.09
N PRO A 579 -16.50 10.70 4.47
CA PRO A 579 -17.07 10.31 5.75
C PRO A 579 -17.65 8.89 5.69
N PHE A 580 -17.32 8.07 6.68
CA PHE A 580 -17.86 6.72 6.84
C PHE A 580 -18.44 6.51 8.22
N ALA A 581 -19.59 5.83 8.30
CA ALA A 581 -20.17 5.34 9.53
C ALA A 581 -19.94 3.83 9.68
N ARG A 582 -19.86 3.38 10.92
CA ARG A 582 -19.75 1.97 11.26
C ARG A 582 -21.12 1.29 11.12
N CYS A 583 -21.17 0.21 10.37
CA CYS A 583 -22.38 -0.62 10.34
C CYS A 583 -22.58 -1.32 11.68
N PRO A 584 -23.80 -1.30 12.24
CA PRO A 584 -24.11 -2.03 13.47
C PRO A 584 -23.78 -3.52 13.30
N ARG A 585 -23.16 -4.13 14.31
CA ARG A 585 -22.99 -5.58 14.35
C ARG A 585 -24.36 -6.22 14.57
N THR A 586 -24.93 -6.83 13.55
CA THR A 586 -26.14 -7.63 13.69
C THR A 586 -25.78 -9.10 13.61
N SER A 587 -26.42 -9.91 14.45
CA SER A 587 -26.35 -11.37 14.40
C SER A 587 -27.07 -11.96 13.17
N SER A 588 -27.74 -11.11 12.38
CA SER A 588 -28.49 -11.51 11.19
C SER A 588 -27.60 -11.54 9.96
N LYS A 589 -27.79 -12.54 9.10
CA LYS A 589 -27.09 -12.70 7.81
C LYS A 589 -27.38 -11.57 6.80
N LEU A 590 -28.31 -10.67 7.11
CA LEU A 590 -28.71 -9.51 6.29
C LEU A 590 -28.58 -8.24 7.13
N MET A 591 -27.81 -7.27 6.63
CA MET A 591 -27.74 -5.92 7.18
C MET A 591 -28.35 -4.96 6.16
N GLU A 592 -29.35 -4.19 6.56
CA GLU A 592 -29.82 -3.07 5.77
C GLU A 592 -28.76 -1.98 5.82
N ILE A 593 -28.34 -1.54 4.64
CA ILE A 593 -27.44 -0.40 4.48
C ILE A 593 -28.35 0.75 4.10
N ASP A 594 -28.70 1.55 5.08
CA ASP A 594 -29.60 2.68 4.89
C ASP A 594 -28.78 3.96 4.63
N SER A 595 -29.14 4.70 3.60
CA SER A 595 -28.59 6.03 3.32
C SER A 595 -29.10 7.09 4.31
N ASP A 596 -30.19 6.79 5.04
CA ASP A 596 -30.90 7.75 5.89
C ASP A 596 -30.58 7.62 7.40
N ARG A 597 -29.66 6.71 7.77
CA ARG A 597 -29.21 6.58 9.16
C ARG A 597 -27.96 7.36 9.47
#